data_5d0d923357cd80618f8cd6949c8cc607
#
_entry.id   5d0d923357cd80618f8cd6949c8cc607
#
_cell.length_a   1.000
_cell.length_b   1.000
_cell.length_c   1.000
_cell.angle_alpha   90.00
_cell.angle_beta   90.00
_cell.angle_gamma   90.00
#
_symmetry.space_group_name_H-M   'P 1'
#
loop_
_entity.id
_entity.type
_entity.pdbx_description
1 polymer ?
#
loop_
_entity_poly.entity_id
_entity_poly.type
_entity_poly.pdbx_seq_one_letter_code
_entity_poly.pdbx_strand_id
1 'polypeptide(L)'
;MKKIYLIGDCHLSRVSEHYEEDNNQVDMTFWGKAAKKIWDLDFEEMYKEDELSSGKESQKFQNDGVIPFSEIKDDGILFSWFGYVDVRTFLSAYGNADVVAYKYIKQLTGTFKNSNIVIIEPLPQFTEMLLKYEGISPHYTYEQRLYQNSDFLESLHVYAKEAGIKNFILQSEILDCLGVSKLIPEMTHDKAPHPVDGLQDKYNKKILNLFIKKALEL
;
A
#
# COMPACT_ATOMS: atom_id res chain seq x y z
N MET A 1 -22.86 1.36 9.44
CA MET A 1 -21.86 1.12 8.38
C MET A 1 -20.48 1.32 8.98
N LYS A 2 -19.54 0.40 8.75
CA LYS A 2 -18.16 0.55 9.26
C LYS A 2 -17.41 1.55 8.38
N LYS A 3 -16.74 2.52 8.99
CA LYS A 3 -15.85 3.46 8.31
C LYS A 3 -14.48 2.82 8.12
N ILE A 4 -14.01 2.80 6.90
CA ILE A 4 -12.74 2.21 6.52
C ILE A 4 -11.93 3.24 5.73
N TYR A 5 -10.71 3.46 6.16
CA TYR A 5 -9.75 4.30 5.48
C TYR A 5 -8.64 3.42 4.93
N LEU A 6 -8.31 3.62 3.66
CA LEU A 6 -7.22 2.91 3.01
C LEU A 6 -6.17 3.92 2.55
N ILE A 7 -4.94 3.73 3.00
CA ILE A 7 -3.80 4.53 2.58
C ILE A 7 -2.73 3.63 1.95
N GLY A 8 -2.11 4.06 0.87
CA GLY A 8 -1.13 3.21 0.19
C GLY A 8 -0.36 3.86 -0.94
N ASP A 9 0.42 3.04 -1.60
CA ASP A 9 1.12 3.38 -2.84
C ASP A 9 0.21 3.27 -4.08
N CYS A 10 0.80 3.26 -5.28
CA CYS A 10 0.05 3.23 -6.54
C CYS A 10 -0.87 2.01 -6.74
N HIS A 11 -0.61 0.90 -6.06
CA HIS A 11 -1.48 -0.29 -6.17
C HIS A 11 -2.86 -0.03 -5.58
N LEU A 12 -2.91 0.74 -4.50
CA LEU A 12 -4.18 1.08 -3.86
C LEU A 12 -5.09 1.91 -4.77
N SER A 13 -4.54 2.85 -5.56
CA SER A 13 -5.35 3.66 -6.46
C SER A 13 -6.07 2.80 -7.51
N ARG A 14 -5.42 1.74 -8.00
CA ARG A 14 -6.05 0.80 -8.96
C ARG A 14 -7.12 -0.07 -8.32
N VAL A 15 -6.91 -0.47 -7.08
CA VAL A 15 -7.94 -1.22 -6.33
C VAL A 15 -9.17 -0.35 -6.05
N SER A 16 -8.97 0.94 -5.74
CA SER A 16 -10.06 1.87 -5.44
C SER A 16 -11.00 2.13 -6.63
N GLU A 17 -10.51 2.05 -7.87
CA GLU A 17 -11.32 2.20 -9.09
C GLU A 17 -12.47 1.19 -9.20
N HIS A 18 -12.43 0.11 -8.42
CA HIS A 18 -13.43 -0.96 -8.42
C HIS A 18 -14.40 -0.91 -7.23
N TYR A 19 -14.27 0.09 -6.37
CA TYR A 19 -15.20 0.29 -5.26
C TYR A 19 -16.48 0.94 -5.77
N GLU A 20 -17.62 0.31 -5.46
CA GLU A 20 -18.94 0.84 -5.75
C GLU A 20 -19.52 1.44 -4.47
N GLU A 21 -19.90 2.73 -4.50
CA GLU A 21 -20.42 3.45 -3.33
C GLU A 21 -21.74 2.87 -2.79
N ASP A 22 -22.46 2.09 -3.59
CA ASP A 22 -23.69 1.40 -3.18
C ASP A 22 -23.47 0.18 -2.28
N ASN A 23 -22.22 -0.04 -1.81
CA ASN A 23 -21.93 -1.10 -0.87
C ASN A 23 -22.50 -0.76 0.52
N ASN A 24 -23.69 -1.28 0.83
CA ASN A 24 -24.39 -1.03 2.10
C ASN A 24 -23.68 -1.59 3.36
N GLN A 25 -22.56 -2.26 3.22
CA GLN A 25 -21.87 -2.93 4.33
C GLN A 25 -20.73 -2.09 4.92
N VAL A 26 -19.99 -1.40 4.06
CA VAL A 26 -18.80 -0.63 4.41
C VAL A 26 -18.80 0.72 3.71
N ASP A 27 -18.23 1.72 4.38
CA ASP A 27 -17.96 3.05 3.85
C ASP A 27 -16.45 3.21 3.74
N MET A 28 -15.94 3.24 2.51
CA MET A 28 -14.50 3.20 2.23
C MET A 28 -14.00 4.52 1.64
N THR A 29 -12.98 5.06 2.25
CA THR A 29 -12.26 6.24 1.77
C THR A 29 -10.84 5.83 1.40
N PHE A 30 -10.39 6.19 0.20
CA PHE A 30 -9.10 5.75 -0.34
C PHE A 30 -8.15 6.93 -0.54
N TRP A 31 -6.91 6.77 -0.13
CA TRP A 31 -5.83 7.66 -0.48
C TRP A 31 -4.63 6.85 -0.97
N GLY A 32 -4.21 7.09 -2.20
CA GLY A 32 -3.05 6.42 -2.81
C GLY A 32 -2.18 7.39 -3.57
N LYS A 33 -0.86 7.22 -3.50
CA LYS A 33 0.09 8.07 -4.20
C LYS A 33 1.13 7.23 -4.93
N ALA A 34 1.28 7.48 -6.24
CA ALA A 34 2.27 6.78 -7.06
C ALA A 34 3.70 6.95 -6.52
N ALA A 35 4.45 5.85 -6.52
CA ALA A 35 5.86 5.78 -6.11
C ALA A 35 6.17 6.30 -4.69
N LYS A 36 5.15 6.42 -3.81
CA LYS A 36 5.39 6.87 -2.43
C LYS A 36 6.13 5.77 -1.66
N LYS A 37 7.29 6.13 -1.12
CA LYS A 37 8.10 5.25 -0.29
C LYS A 37 7.77 5.47 1.19
N ILE A 38 7.91 4.43 2.00
CA ILE A 38 7.81 4.54 3.46
C ILE A 38 8.83 5.56 4.00
N TRP A 39 10.01 5.60 3.41
CA TRP A 39 11.06 6.54 3.81
C TRP A 39 10.65 8.00 3.70
N ASP A 40 9.83 8.33 2.70
CA ASP A 40 9.34 9.67 2.43
C ASP A 40 7.96 9.96 3.07
N LEU A 41 7.45 9.04 3.90
CA LEU A 41 6.20 9.26 4.61
C LEU A 41 6.40 10.22 5.77
N ASP A 42 5.55 11.25 5.80
CA ASP A 42 5.30 12.12 6.94
C ASP A 42 3.81 12.46 6.92
N PHE A 43 3.02 11.73 7.70
CA PHE A 43 1.58 11.91 7.71
C PHE A 43 1.16 13.26 8.30
N GLU A 44 1.93 13.81 9.25
CA GLU A 44 1.63 15.13 9.81
C GLU A 44 1.86 16.24 8.76
N GLU A 45 2.91 16.12 7.97
CA GLU A 45 3.17 17.06 6.87
C GLU A 45 2.11 16.94 5.78
N MET A 46 1.68 15.73 5.45
CA MET A 46 0.63 15.48 4.46
C MET A 46 -0.70 16.13 4.84
N TYR A 47 -1.09 16.10 6.11
CA TYR A 47 -2.27 16.84 6.58
C TYR A 47 -2.11 18.37 6.44
N LYS A 48 -0.92 18.91 6.72
CA LYS A 48 -0.62 20.34 6.59
C LYS A 48 -0.59 20.79 5.13
N GLU A 49 -0.03 19.97 4.23
CA GLU A 49 -0.02 20.27 2.79
C GLU A 49 -1.44 20.38 2.24
N ASP A 50 -2.37 19.53 2.66
CA ASP A 50 -3.77 19.60 2.25
C ASP A 50 -4.47 20.83 2.77
N GLU A 51 -4.18 21.28 3.99
CA GLU A 51 -4.72 22.53 4.54
C GLU A 51 -4.24 23.76 3.75
N LEU A 52 -2.99 23.76 3.29
CA LEU A 52 -2.41 24.84 2.49
C LEU A 52 -2.89 24.79 1.03
N SER A 53 -3.15 23.63 0.48
CA SER A 53 -3.59 23.42 -0.91
C SER A 53 -5.08 23.66 -1.13
N SER A 54 -5.86 23.78 -0.06
CA SER A 54 -7.32 24.02 -0.12
C SER A 54 -7.72 25.33 -0.85
N GLY A 55 -6.76 26.11 -1.29
CA GLY A 55 -6.94 27.42 -1.91
C GLY A 55 -6.75 27.56 -3.42
N LYS A 56 -6.51 26.57 -4.26
CA LYS A 56 -6.57 26.60 -5.74
C LYS A 56 -5.94 25.40 -6.44
N GLU A 57 -5.06 24.65 -5.77
CA GLU A 57 -4.42 23.46 -6.35
C GLU A 57 -5.23 22.17 -6.12
N SER A 58 -6.17 22.18 -5.19
CA SER A 58 -7.08 21.05 -4.92
C SER A 58 -7.91 20.62 -6.13
N GLN A 59 -8.21 21.52 -7.07
CA GLN A 59 -8.91 21.18 -8.32
C GLN A 59 -8.08 20.30 -9.27
N LYS A 60 -6.76 20.35 -9.20
CA LYS A 60 -5.87 19.54 -10.04
C LYS A 60 -5.80 18.09 -9.56
N PHE A 61 -5.87 17.89 -8.24
CA PHE A 61 -5.92 16.56 -7.64
C PHE A 61 -7.30 15.90 -7.77
N GLN A 62 -8.39 16.67 -7.76
CA GLN A 62 -9.74 16.15 -8.01
C GLN A 62 -9.91 15.56 -9.40
N ASN A 63 -9.16 16.05 -10.40
CA ASN A 63 -9.19 15.52 -11.77
C ASN A 63 -8.46 14.17 -11.91
N ASP A 64 -7.58 13.80 -10.94
CA ASP A 64 -6.84 12.54 -10.94
C ASP A 64 -7.47 11.49 -9.98
N GLY A 65 -8.64 11.77 -9.40
CA GLY A 65 -9.37 10.87 -8.52
C GLY A 65 -8.74 10.67 -7.13
N VAL A 66 -7.75 11.47 -6.78
CA VAL A 66 -7.10 11.41 -5.46
C VAL A 66 -7.79 12.38 -4.51
N ILE A 67 -8.35 11.85 -3.43
CA ILE A 67 -8.93 12.68 -2.36
C ILE A 67 -7.80 13.33 -1.53
N PRO A 68 -8.05 14.50 -0.88
CA PRO A 68 -7.11 15.08 0.07
C PRO A 68 -6.81 14.12 1.22
N PHE A 69 -5.56 14.12 1.71
CA PHE A 69 -5.19 13.27 2.85
C PHE A 69 -5.98 13.61 4.12
N SER A 70 -6.44 14.84 4.24
CA SER A 70 -7.31 15.31 5.32
C SER A 70 -8.67 14.60 5.43
N GLU A 71 -9.09 13.88 4.38
CA GLU A 71 -10.29 13.03 4.43
C GLU A 71 -10.04 11.71 5.17
N ILE A 72 -8.78 11.30 5.35
CA ILE A 72 -8.42 10.14 6.15
C ILE A 72 -8.51 10.52 7.63
N LYS A 73 -9.47 9.95 8.34
CA LYS A 73 -9.73 10.27 9.75
C LYS A 73 -9.17 9.19 10.67
N ASP A 74 -8.96 9.56 11.93
CA ASP A 74 -8.50 8.67 13.00
C ASP A 74 -9.70 8.18 13.85
N ASP A 75 -10.78 7.72 13.21
CA ASP A 75 -12.02 7.32 13.87
C ASP A 75 -12.64 6.00 13.35
N GLY A 76 -11.84 5.18 12.65
CA GLY A 76 -12.33 3.99 12.00
C GLY A 76 -11.32 2.85 11.93
N ILE A 77 -11.44 2.02 10.90
CA ILE A 77 -10.47 0.98 10.56
C ILE A 77 -9.54 1.55 9.50
N LEU A 78 -8.24 1.58 9.80
CA LEU A 78 -7.22 2.04 8.86
C LEU A 78 -6.49 0.86 8.24
N PHE A 79 -6.64 0.68 6.95
CA PHE A 79 -5.82 -0.24 6.14
C PHE A 79 -4.64 0.53 5.56
N SER A 80 -3.42 0.07 5.83
CA SER A 80 -2.21 0.72 5.36
C SER A 80 -1.38 -0.20 4.49
N TRP A 81 -1.18 0.18 3.23
CA TRP A 81 -0.56 -0.64 2.19
C TRP A 81 0.60 0.08 1.49
N PHE A 82 1.74 0.07 2.14
CA PHE A 82 3.00 0.60 1.62
C PHE A 82 4.09 -0.46 1.63
N GLY A 83 5.22 -0.16 1.01
CA GLY A 83 6.43 -0.95 1.09
C GLY A 83 6.82 -1.65 -0.20
N TYR A 84 5.93 -1.76 -1.19
CA TYR A 84 6.29 -2.37 -2.46
C TYR A 84 7.41 -1.61 -3.17
N VAL A 85 7.34 -0.28 -3.20
CA VAL A 85 8.37 0.58 -3.78
C VAL A 85 9.67 0.48 -2.99
N ASP A 86 9.58 0.44 -1.66
CA ASP A 86 10.75 0.33 -0.79
C ASP A 86 11.49 -0.98 -1.02
N VAL A 87 10.79 -2.11 -0.97
CA VAL A 87 11.38 -3.44 -1.19
C VAL A 87 11.96 -3.57 -2.59
N ARG A 88 11.26 -3.03 -3.60
CA ARG A 88 11.68 -3.14 -4.99
C ARG A 88 12.94 -2.36 -5.31
N THR A 89 13.09 -1.16 -4.75
CA THR A 89 14.08 -0.19 -5.21
C THR A 89 14.98 0.36 -4.12
N PHE A 90 14.41 0.73 -2.99
CA PHE A 90 15.08 1.53 -1.98
C PHE A 90 15.94 0.69 -1.03
N LEU A 91 15.40 -0.42 -0.53
CA LEU A 91 16.12 -1.25 0.44
C LEU A 91 17.42 -1.80 -0.14
N SER A 92 17.40 -2.12 -1.45
CA SER A 92 18.60 -2.58 -2.13
C SER A 92 19.70 -1.53 -2.31
N ALA A 93 19.31 -0.26 -2.47
CA ALA A 93 20.25 0.80 -2.81
C ALA A 93 20.76 1.57 -1.59
N TYR A 94 19.91 1.82 -0.59
CA TYR A 94 20.20 2.77 0.48
C TYR A 94 19.71 2.31 1.84
N GLY A 95 19.00 1.19 1.93
CA GLY A 95 18.17 0.94 3.07
C GLY A 95 18.59 -0.20 3.97
N ASN A 96 18.18 -0.01 5.19
CA ASN A 96 18.09 -1.04 6.19
C ASN A 96 16.60 -1.31 6.41
N ALA A 97 16.16 -2.53 6.14
CA ALA A 97 14.77 -2.98 6.25
C ALA A 97 14.19 -2.69 7.65
N ASP A 98 15.00 -2.90 8.66
CA ASP A 98 14.67 -2.66 10.07
C ASP A 98 14.33 -1.17 10.33
N VAL A 99 15.17 -0.25 9.87
CA VAL A 99 14.92 1.20 10.03
C VAL A 99 13.66 1.65 9.28
N VAL A 100 13.43 1.12 8.08
CA VAL A 100 12.24 1.46 7.28
C VAL A 100 10.98 0.95 7.96
N ALA A 101 10.98 -0.29 8.42
CA ALA A 101 9.85 -0.90 9.14
C ALA A 101 9.55 -0.16 10.45
N TYR A 102 10.57 0.16 11.24
CA TYR A 102 10.44 0.97 12.46
C TYR A 102 9.81 2.34 12.18
N LYS A 103 10.35 3.08 11.21
CA LYS A 103 9.83 4.40 10.82
C LYS A 103 8.36 4.31 10.41
N TYR A 104 8.01 3.29 9.64
CA TYR A 104 6.64 3.07 9.18
C TYR A 104 5.66 2.89 10.33
N ILE A 105 5.95 1.95 11.22
CA ILE A 105 5.10 1.67 12.38
C ILE A 105 4.99 2.90 13.29
N LYS A 106 6.10 3.59 13.53
CA LYS A 106 6.11 4.81 14.33
C LYS A 106 5.22 5.92 13.75
N GLN A 107 5.26 6.12 12.44
CA GLN A 107 4.41 7.08 11.73
C GLN A 107 2.92 6.70 11.85
N LEU A 108 2.58 5.43 11.59
CA LEU A 108 1.21 4.95 11.67
C LEU A 108 0.63 5.15 13.07
N THR A 109 1.33 4.66 14.10
CA THR A 109 0.82 4.71 15.48
C THR A 109 0.91 6.11 16.10
N GLY A 110 1.82 6.95 15.62
CA GLY A 110 1.91 8.35 16.03
C GLY A 110 0.74 9.19 15.54
N THR A 111 0.30 8.94 14.31
CA THR A 111 -0.75 9.73 13.64
C THR A 111 -2.15 9.15 13.89
N PHE A 112 -2.31 7.82 13.79
CA PHE A 112 -3.62 7.15 13.85
C PHE A 112 -3.80 6.42 15.19
N LYS A 113 -3.88 7.18 16.28
CA LYS A 113 -3.91 6.64 17.67
C LYS A 113 -5.21 5.95 18.04
N ASN A 114 -6.32 6.36 17.41
CA ASN A 114 -7.67 5.88 17.73
C ASN A 114 -8.18 4.87 16.69
N SER A 115 -7.48 4.72 15.56
CA SER A 115 -7.85 3.79 14.50
C SER A 115 -7.49 2.35 14.85
N ASN A 116 -8.34 1.41 14.42
CA ASN A 116 -7.98 0.00 14.36
C ASN A 116 -7.11 -0.24 13.12
N ILE A 117 -5.80 -0.32 13.32
CA ILE A 117 -4.83 -0.41 12.22
C ILE A 117 -4.74 -1.84 11.70
N VAL A 118 -4.87 -2.00 10.38
CA VAL A 118 -4.60 -3.21 9.62
C VAL A 118 -3.43 -2.93 8.69
N ILE A 119 -2.35 -3.67 8.84
CA ILE A 119 -1.21 -3.58 7.93
C ILE A 119 -1.43 -4.58 6.80
N ILE A 120 -1.36 -4.10 5.56
CA ILE A 120 -1.31 -4.94 4.38
C ILE A 120 0.16 -5.10 4.01
N GLU A 121 0.63 -6.33 3.98
CA GLU A 121 1.97 -6.61 3.48
C GLU A 121 2.11 -6.14 2.03
N PRO A 122 3.27 -5.58 1.63
CA PRO A 122 3.48 -5.19 0.24
C PRO A 122 3.25 -6.39 -0.69
N LEU A 123 2.83 -6.13 -1.93
CA LEU A 123 2.67 -7.19 -2.91
C LEU A 123 3.97 -7.99 -3.04
N PRO A 124 3.88 -9.32 -3.20
CA PRO A 124 5.05 -10.14 -3.53
C PRO A 124 5.74 -9.62 -4.79
N GLN A 125 7.05 -9.78 -4.85
CA GLN A 125 7.81 -9.34 -6.02
C GLN A 125 7.48 -10.19 -7.25
N PHE A 126 7.36 -9.53 -8.40
CA PHE A 126 7.23 -10.23 -9.67
C PHE A 126 8.52 -11.04 -9.98
N THR A 127 8.35 -12.23 -10.56
CA THR A 127 9.49 -13.10 -10.94
C THR A 127 10.40 -12.47 -11.96
N GLU A 128 9.83 -11.67 -12.88
CA GLU A 128 10.57 -10.93 -13.89
C GLU A 128 10.21 -9.45 -13.80
N MET A 129 11.21 -8.60 -13.89
CA MET A 129 11.03 -7.16 -13.95
C MET A 129 11.84 -6.60 -15.11
N LEU A 130 11.19 -5.81 -15.97
CA LEU A 130 11.88 -5.03 -16.97
C LEU A 130 12.51 -3.80 -16.29
N LEU A 131 13.70 -3.99 -15.77
CA LEU A 131 14.48 -2.97 -15.08
C LEU A 131 14.87 -1.78 -15.98
N LYS A 132 14.56 -1.84 -17.27
CA LYS A 132 14.95 -0.82 -18.27
C LYS A 132 14.25 0.52 -18.15
N TYR A 133 13.11 0.61 -17.46
CA TYR A 133 12.26 1.80 -17.51
C TYR A 133 12.53 2.85 -16.43
N GLU A 134 13.24 2.52 -15.36
CA GLU A 134 13.25 3.41 -14.19
C GLU A 134 14.59 4.07 -13.85
N GLY A 135 15.60 3.95 -14.71
CA GLY A 135 16.95 4.45 -14.36
C GLY A 135 17.55 3.77 -13.14
N ILE A 136 16.88 2.72 -12.66
CA ILE A 136 17.31 1.92 -11.52
C ILE A 136 18.26 0.87 -12.06
N SER A 137 19.43 0.83 -11.49
CA SER A 137 20.47 -0.12 -11.86
C SER A 137 19.94 -1.56 -11.86
N PRO A 138 20.24 -2.36 -12.90
CA PRO A 138 19.82 -3.76 -12.99
C PRO A 138 20.51 -4.68 -11.95
N HIS A 139 20.97 -4.14 -10.84
CA HIS A 139 21.86 -4.81 -9.91
C HIS A 139 21.18 -5.79 -8.95
N TYR A 140 19.84 -5.94 -9.01
CA TYR A 140 19.17 -6.81 -8.04
C TYR A 140 18.48 -7.97 -8.72
N THR A 141 18.96 -9.16 -8.40
CA THR A 141 18.32 -10.41 -8.83
C THR A 141 16.96 -10.58 -8.16
N TYR A 142 16.14 -11.47 -8.68
CA TYR A 142 14.88 -11.84 -8.05
C TYR A 142 15.10 -12.36 -6.62
N GLU A 143 16.13 -13.17 -6.41
CA GLU A 143 16.50 -13.72 -5.12
C GLU A 143 16.87 -12.61 -4.11
N GLN A 144 17.60 -11.59 -4.55
CA GLN A 144 17.94 -10.46 -3.68
C GLN A 144 16.69 -9.67 -3.27
N ARG A 145 15.75 -9.47 -4.19
CA ARG A 145 14.48 -8.82 -3.85
C ARG A 145 13.62 -9.65 -2.91
N LEU A 146 13.60 -10.97 -3.08
CA LEU A 146 12.91 -11.86 -2.13
C LEU A 146 13.54 -11.80 -0.75
N TYR A 147 14.86 -11.82 -0.67
CA TYR A 147 15.56 -11.69 0.62
C TYR A 147 15.19 -10.39 1.33
N GLN A 148 15.25 -9.27 0.62
CA GLN A 148 14.91 -7.96 1.18
C GLN A 148 13.44 -7.86 1.58
N ASN A 149 12.54 -8.46 0.80
CA ASN A 149 11.14 -8.55 1.16
C ASN A 149 10.95 -9.33 2.46
N SER A 150 11.63 -10.47 2.60
CA SER A 150 11.58 -11.28 3.82
C SER A 150 12.11 -10.53 5.03
N ASP A 151 13.25 -9.87 4.90
CA ASP A 151 13.89 -9.07 5.96
C ASP A 151 12.98 -7.89 6.39
N PHE A 152 12.38 -7.21 5.42
CA PHE A 152 11.41 -6.14 5.70
C PHE A 152 10.16 -6.65 6.42
N LEU A 153 9.58 -7.77 5.98
CA LEU A 153 8.39 -8.34 6.60
C LEU A 153 8.66 -8.80 8.03
N GLU A 154 9.81 -9.44 8.27
CA GLU A 154 10.21 -9.84 9.62
C GLU A 154 10.27 -8.62 10.55
N SER A 155 10.98 -7.57 10.16
CA SER A 155 11.08 -6.33 10.92
C SER A 155 9.71 -5.66 11.11
N LEU A 156 8.89 -5.64 10.06
CA LEU A 156 7.54 -5.07 10.09
C LEU A 156 6.66 -5.75 11.15
N HIS A 157 6.68 -7.08 11.19
CA HIS A 157 5.92 -7.86 12.18
C HIS A 157 6.42 -7.64 13.60
N VAL A 158 7.74 -7.54 13.80
CA VAL A 158 8.33 -7.26 15.12
C VAL A 158 7.83 -5.92 15.65
N TYR A 159 8.01 -4.84 14.89
CA TYR A 159 7.62 -3.50 15.35
C TYR A 159 6.11 -3.30 15.45
N ALA A 160 5.34 -3.91 14.56
CA ALA A 160 3.88 -3.89 14.66
C ALA A 160 3.39 -4.57 15.95
N LYS A 161 3.95 -5.72 16.30
CA LYS A 161 3.64 -6.43 17.55
C LYS A 161 4.01 -5.61 18.77
N GLU A 162 5.19 -4.99 18.80
CA GLU A 162 5.62 -4.09 19.87
C GLU A 162 4.69 -2.90 20.05
N ALA A 163 4.18 -2.35 18.94
CA ALA A 163 3.22 -1.26 18.91
C ALA A 163 1.76 -1.69 19.20
N GLY A 164 1.51 -3.00 19.42
CA GLY A 164 0.18 -3.53 19.72
C GLY A 164 -0.72 -3.74 18.49
N ILE A 165 -0.20 -3.59 17.26
CA ILE A 165 -0.94 -3.88 16.03
C ILE A 165 -1.02 -5.40 15.85
N LYS A 166 -2.25 -5.91 15.69
CA LYS A 166 -2.53 -7.36 15.63
C LYS A 166 -3.09 -7.81 14.29
N ASN A 167 -3.59 -6.86 13.50
CA ASN A 167 -4.33 -7.16 12.29
C ASN A 167 -3.45 -6.97 11.06
N PHE A 168 -3.36 -8.02 10.26
CA PHE A 168 -2.59 -8.05 9.01
C PHE A 168 -3.43 -8.64 7.88
N ILE A 169 -3.09 -8.25 6.66
CA ILE A 169 -3.35 -8.99 5.44
C ILE A 169 -2.00 -9.44 4.90
N LEU A 170 -1.76 -10.74 4.94
CA LEU A 170 -0.47 -11.33 4.57
C LEU A 170 -0.33 -11.45 3.05
N GLN A 171 0.90 -11.48 2.55
CA GLN A 171 1.16 -11.79 1.13
C GLN A 171 0.54 -13.10 0.69
N SER A 172 0.55 -14.12 1.56
CA SER A 172 -0.10 -15.41 1.29
C SER A 172 -1.61 -15.27 1.12
N GLU A 173 -2.29 -14.46 1.95
CA GLU A 173 -3.72 -14.22 1.81
C GLU A 173 -4.05 -13.50 0.48
N ILE A 174 -3.17 -12.59 0.04
CA ILE A 174 -3.32 -11.91 -1.25
C ILE A 174 -3.14 -12.92 -2.40
N LEU A 175 -2.08 -13.73 -2.38
CA LEU A 175 -1.84 -14.75 -3.41
C LEU A 175 -2.97 -15.77 -3.47
N ASP A 176 -3.46 -16.22 -2.34
CA ASP A 176 -4.58 -17.16 -2.24
C ASP A 176 -5.86 -16.56 -2.83
N CYS A 177 -6.17 -15.31 -2.51
CA CYS A 177 -7.35 -14.64 -3.07
C CYS A 177 -7.23 -14.45 -4.60
N LEU A 178 -6.02 -14.25 -5.11
CA LEU A 178 -5.76 -14.18 -6.55
C LEU A 178 -5.83 -15.57 -7.22
N GLY A 179 -5.64 -16.64 -6.46
CA GLY A 179 -5.60 -18.01 -6.95
C GLY A 179 -4.27 -18.37 -7.62
N VAL A 180 -3.17 -17.80 -7.13
CA VAL A 180 -1.83 -17.99 -7.67
C VAL A 180 -0.81 -18.22 -6.56
N SER A 181 0.30 -18.89 -6.89
CA SER A 181 1.41 -19.09 -5.93
C SER A 181 2.49 -18.00 -6.02
N LYS A 182 2.47 -17.17 -7.08
CA LYS A 182 3.40 -16.07 -7.32
C LYS A 182 2.83 -15.10 -8.33
N LEU A 183 3.30 -13.86 -8.32
CA LEU A 183 2.97 -12.87 -9.34
C LEU A 183 3.83 -13.04 -10.59
N ILE A 184 3.21 -12.98 -11.75
CA ILE A 184 3.87 -13.07 -13.06
C ILE A 184 3.47 -11.87 -13.94
N PRO A 185 4.31 -11.48 -14.92
CA PRO A 185 4.05 -10.31 -15.78
C PRO A 185 2.70 -10.31 -16.48
N GLU A 186 2.20 -11.48 -16.86
CA GLU A 186 0.91 -11.66 -17.55
C GLU A 186 -0.29 -11.24 -16.71
N MET A 187 -0.12 -11.03 -15.40
CA MET A 187 -1.15 -10.53 -14.50
C MET A 187 -1.31 -9.01 -14.57
N THR A 188 -0.40 -8.30 -15.23
CA THR A 188 -0.45 -6.84 -15.43
C THR A 188 -1.22 -6.48 -16.70
N HIS A 189 -1.67 -5.22 -16.81
CA HIS A 189 -2.46 -4.75 -17.95
C HIS A 189 -1.75 -4.87 -19.30
N ASP A 190 -0.49 -4.52 -19.34
CA ASP A 190 0.32 -4.47 -20.56
C ASP A 190 1.23 -5.71 -20.74
N LYS A 191 1.06 -6.72 -19.89
CA LYS A 191 1.93 -7.90 -19.80
C LYS A 191 3.40 -7.52 -19.56
N ALA A 192 3.65 -6.28 -19.20
CA ALA A 192 4.95 -5.83 -18.78
C ALA A 192 5.08 -5.98 -17.26
N PRO A 193 6.23 -6.37 -16.75
CA PRO A 193 6.46 -6.43 -15.31
C PRO A 193 6.59 -5.03 -14.68
N HIS A 194 5.98 -4.03 -15.31
CA HIS A 194 6.05 -2.65 -14.86
C HIS A 194 4.95 -2.36 -13.85
N PRO A 195 5.30 -1.94 -12.64
CA PRO A 195 4.31 -1.73 -11.57
C PRO A 195 3.43 -0.50 -11.78
N VAL A 196 3.73 0.37 -12.75
CA VAL A 196 2.94 1.60 -12.99
C VAL A 196 1.54 1.28 -13.48
N ASP A 197 1.39 0.22 -14.30
CA ASP A 197 0.08 -0.14 -14.85
C ASP A 197 -0.71 -1.10 -13.95
N GLY A 198 -0.07 -1.61 -12.90
CA GLY A 198 -0.73 -2.42 -11.88
C GLY A 198 -1.26 -3.77 -12.38
N LEU A 199 -1.91 -4.49 -11.50
CA LEU A 199 -2.59 -5.73 -11.82
C LEU A 199 -3.83 -5.47 -12.68
N GLN A 200 -4.22 -6.45 -13.51
CA GLN A 200 -5.47 -6.41 -14.28
C GLN A 200 -6.68 -6.26 -13.35
N ASP A 201 -7.73 -5.63 -13.83
CA ASP A 201 -8.97 -5.32 -13.09
C ASP A 201 -9.55 -6.52 -12.34
N LYS A 202 -9.54 -7.69 -12.97
CA LYS A 202 -10.04 -8.92 -12.35
C LYS A 202 -9.31 -9.29 -11.04
N TYR A 203 -8.02 -8.93 -10.93
CA TYR A 203 -7.21 -9.15 -9.74
C TYR A 203 -7.43 -8.04 -8.72
N ASN A 204 -7.50 -6.79 -9.16
CA ASN A 204 -7.81 -5.66 -8.29
C ASN A 204 -9.17 -5.81 -7.60
N LYS A 205 -10.20 -6.28 -8.32
CA LYS A 205 -11.52 -6.62 -7.74
C LYS A 205 -11.43 -7.70 -6.66
N LYS A 206 -10.61 -8.72 -6.86
CA LYS A 206 -10.41 -9.77 -5.84
C LYS A 206 -9.75 -9.21 -4.58
N ILE A 207 -8.73 -8.36 -4.74
CA ILE A 207 -8.04 -7.71 -3.61
C ILE A 207 -9.01 -6.79 -2.86
N LEU A 208 -9.83 -6.01 -3.55
CA LEU A 208 -10.85 -5.19 -2.90
C LEU A 208 -11.82 -6.03 -2.07
N ASN A 209 -12.29 -7.15 -2.63
CA ASN A 209 -13.18 -8.06 -1.90
C ASN A 209 -12.51 -8.66 -0.66
N LEU A 210 -11.19 -8.94 -0.72
CA LEU A 210 -10.41 -9.38 0.45
C LEU A 210 -10.39 -8.30 1.53
N PHE A 211 -10.20 -7.03 1.16
CA PHE A 211 -10.22 -5.91 2.10
C PHE A 211 -11.59 -5.73 2.76
N ILE A 212 -12.67 -5.78 1.97
CA ILE A 212 -14.04 -5.70 2.48
C ILE A 212 -14.31 -6.85 3.46
N LYS A 213 -13.98 -8.09 3.08
CA LYS A 213 -14.14 -9.25 3.94
C LYS A 213 -13.39 -9.07 5.27
N LYS A 214 -12.11 -8.69 5.21
CA LYS A 214 -11.29 -8.46 6.41
C LYS A 214 -11.87 -7.38 7.31
N ALA A 215 -12.38 -6.29 6.72
CA ALA A 215 -13.01 -5.21 7.47
C ALA A 215 -14.30 -5.65 8.18
N LEU A 216 -15.06 -6.56 7.58
CA LEU A 216 -16.28 -7.09 8.21
C LEU A 216 -16.01 -8.05 9.37
N GLU A 217 -14.84 -8.70 9.37
CA GLU A 217 -14.39 -9.60 10.43
C GLU A 217 -13.87 -8.86 11.68
N LEU A 218 -13.49 -7.59 11.55
CA LEU A 218 -12.98 -6.70 12.62
C LEU A 218 -14.10 -5.93 13.31
#